data_e633ae102e4eebe3f1322cd2601dfbde
#
_entry.id   e633ae102e4eebe3f1322cd2601dfbde
#
_cell.length_a   1.000
_cell.length_b   1.000
_cell.length_c   1.000
_cell.angle_alpha   90.00
_cell.angle_beta   90.00
_cell.angle_gamma   90.00
#
_symmetry.space_group_name_H-M   'P 1'
#
loop_
_entity.id
_entity.type
_entity.pdbx_description
1 polymer ?
#
loop_
_entity_poly.entity_id
_entity_poly.type
_entity_poly.pdbx_seq_one_letter_code
_entity_poly.pdbx_strand_id
1 'polypeptide(L)'
;AFGFVMFAMYVSGALWVRVNQLGYLPEDVKVAVCLCDELTENPVVELRSALTAQKVDCPISVEPCGEFYQFKSTFRIRFSDFKGNGNYFLVVNDTPSPFFRIADDVYDGTADFLLNYMRQQRCGYNPSLDQTCHQHDGFEVRGVPDSLPCRKVDVRGGWHDASDYLQYTTTSANAIYQMLFAYKNNPTAFADNYDAAGRKGANGIPDILDEAKWGLDWLDKMNPEPEVYYNQIADDR
;
A
#
# COMPACT_ATOMS: atom_id res chain seq x y z
N ALA A 1 -49.19 -24.39 36.74
CA ALA A 1 -48.35 -24.66 35.56
C ALA A 1 -47.62 -23.38 35.18
N PHE A 2 -46.31 -23.29 35.50
CA PHE A 2 -45.46 -22.18 35.02
C PHE A 2 -44.92 -22.57 33.67
N GLY A 3 -45.33 -21.88 32.61
CA GLY A 3 -44.81 -22.02 31.28
C GLY A 3 -43.41 -21.36 31.19
N PHE A 4 -42.39 -22.16 30.97
CA PHE A 4 -41.05 -21.67 30.62
C PHE A 4 -41.03 -21.27 29.17
N VAL A 5 -41.00 -19.96 28.91
CA VAL A 5 -40.76 -19.44 27.55
C VAL A 5 -39.24 -19.47 27.31
N MET A 6 -38.75 -20.47 26.56
CA MET A 6 -37.39 -20.51 26.07
C MET A 6 -37.26 -19.43 24.98
N PHE A 7 -36.60 -18.33 25.28
CA PHE A 7 -36.05 -17.45 24.27
C PHE A 7 -34.87 -18.16 23.59
N ALA A 8 -35.08 -18.66 22.41
CA ALA A 8 -33.99 -19.05 21.52
C ALA A 8 -33.21 -17.79 21.17
N MET A 9 -32.07 -17.58 21.79
CA MET A 9 -31.08 -16.62 21.29
C MET A 9 -30.58 -17.18 19.95
N TYR A 10 -31.06 -16.63 18.85
CA TYR A 10 -30.41 -16.81 17.56
C TYR A 10 -29.07 -16.07 17.64
N VAL A 11 -27.99 -16.80 17.85
CA VAL A 11 -26.66 -16.31 17.57
C VAL A 11 -26.58 -16.24 16.05
N SER A 12 -26.83 -15.07 15.47
CA SER A 12 -26.53 -14.88 14.04
C SER A 12 -25.02 -14.99 13.88
N GLY A 13 -24.58 -15.76 12.90
CA GLY A 13 -23.17 -15.90 12.59
C GLY A 13 -22.53 -14.55 12.33
N ALA A 14 -21.23 -14.46 12.60
CA ALA A 14 -20.51 -13.21 12.41
C ALA A 14 -20.35 -12.89 10.90
N LEU A 15 -20.59 -11.63 10.56
CA LEU A 15 -20.54 -11.12 9.20
C LEU A 15 -19.62 -9.89 9.15
N TRP A 16 -18.74 -9.84 8.17
CA TRP A 16 -17.80 -8.74 7.98
C TRP A 16 -17.98 -8.16 6.57
N VAL A 17 -18.12 -6.85 6.49
CA VAL A 17 -18.16 -6.12 5.22
C VAL A 17 -16.84 -5.35 5.07
N ARG A 18 -16.16 -5.54 3.94
CA ARG A 18 -14.89 -4.88 3.61
C ARG A 18 -15.08 -4.00 2.39
N VAL A 19 -14.64 -2.77 2.50
CA VAL A 19 -14.69 -1.73 1.46
C VAL A 19 -13.30 -1.16 1.25
N ASN A 20 -13.10 -0.47 0.13
CA ASN A 20 -11.90 0.36 -0.02
C ASN A 20 -12.01 1.57 0.93
N GLN A 21 -11.17 1.60 1.95
CA GLN A 21 -11.20 2.64 2.98
C GLN A 21 -10.64 3.98 2.49
N LEU A 22 -9.85 4.00 1.41
CA LEU A 22 -9.47 5.26 0.73
C LEU A 22 -10.69 5.91 0.06
N GLY A 23 -11.63 5.09 -0.38
CA GLY A 23 -12.82 5.51 -1.10
C GLY A 23 -12.83 5.09 -2.55
N TYR A 24 -13.71 5.67 -3.33
CA TYR A 24 -13.91 5.37 -4.75
C TYR A 24 -14.08 6.65 -5.55
N LEU A 25 -13.56 6.70 -6.76
CA LEU A 25 -13.96 7.73 -7.72
C LEU A 25 -15.41 7.48 -8.18
N PRO A 26 -16.17 8.53 -8.54
CA PRO A 26 -17.57 8.36 -8.98
C PRO A 26 -17.73 7.39 -10.17
N GLU A 27 -16.78 7.41 -11.10
CA GLU A 27 -16.83 6.59 -12.32
C GLU A 27 -16.15 5.22 -12.20
N ASP A 28 -15.51 4.93 -11.06
CA ASP A 28 -14.80 3.68 -10.84
C ASP A 28 -15.71 2.48 -10.64
N VAL A 29 -15.13 1.30 -10.83
CA VAL A 29 -15.71 0.04 -10.39
C VAL A 29 -15.70 0.00 -8.86
N LYS A 30 -16.90 0.04 -8.25
CA LYS A 30 -17.08 0.01 -6.79
C LYS A 30 -17.50 -1.38 -6.35
N VAL A 31 -16.62 -2.01 -5.56
CA VAL A 31 -16.84 -3.36 -5.05
C VAL A 31 -16.55 -3.40 -3.56
N ALA A 32 -17.43 -4.07 -2.84
CA ALA A 32 -17.22 -4.50 -1.46
C ALA A 32 -17.21 -6.03 -1.38
N VAL A 33 -16.63 -6.56 -0.33
CA VAL A 33 -16.61 -7.99 -0.03
C VAL A 33 -17.32 -8.24 1.30
N CYS A 34 -18.24 -9.19 1.31
CA CYS A 34 -18.88 -9.69 2.50
C CYS A 34 -18.34 -11.09 2.82
N LEU A 35 -17.99 -11.33 4.07
CA LEU A 35 -17.48 -12.59 4.59
C LEU A 35 -18.38 -13.05 5.72
N CYS A 36 -18.83 -14.30 5.68
CA CYS A 36 -19.74 -14.89 6.70
C CYS A 36 -19.15 -16.19 7.23
N ASP A 37 -19.13 -16.37 8.55
CA ASP A 37 -18.68 -17.61 9.19
C ASP A 37 -19.75 -18.72 9.16
N GLU A 38 -21.00 -18.36 8.77
CA GLU A 38 -22.08 -19.31 8.57
C GLU A 38 -22.56 -19.30 7.11
N LEU A 39 -23.32 -20.34 6.75
CA LEU A 39 -23.98 -20.40 5.47
C LEU A 39 -25.06 -19.29 5.39
N THR A 40 -24.88 -18.41 4.45
CA THR A 40 -25.77 -17.28 4.20
C THR A 40 -26.22 -17.34 2.75
N GLU A 41 -27.52 -17.22 2.52
CA GLU A 41 -28.11 -17.13 1.20
C GLU A 41 -28.74 -15.75 1.02
N ASN A 42 -28.53 -15.14 -0.14
CA ASN A 42 -29.19 -13.89 -0.56
C ASN A 42 -29.13 -12.76 0.50
N PRO A 43 -27.93 -12.28 0.90
CA PRO A 43 -27.85 -11.22 1.87
C PRO A 43 -28.52 -9.94 1.36
N VAL A 44 -29.27 -9.27 2.24
CA VAL A 44 -29.89 -7.98 1.95
C VAL A 44 -28.82 -6.90 2.09
N VAL A 45 -28.63 -6.10 1.03
CA VAL A 45 -27.60 -5.05 1.01
C VAL A 45 -28.25 -3.70 0.75
N GLU A 46 -27.85 -2.70 1.52
CA GLU A 46 -28.26 -1.31 1.35
C GLU A 46 -27.04 -0.39 1.37
N LEU A 47 -27.05 0.61 0.48
CA LEU A 47 -26.16 1.76 0.59
C LEU A 47 -26.83 2.83 1.45
N ARG A 48 -26.13 3.37 2.43
CA ARG A 48 -26.66 4.44 3.30
C ARG A 48 -25.71 5.64 3.35
N SER A 49 -26.30 6.83 3.44
CA SER A 49 -25.58 8.08 3.67
C SER A 49 -24.98 8.06 5.08
N ALA A 50 -23.68 8.34 5.22
CA ALA A 50 -23.04 8.47 6.52
C ALA A 50 -23.53 9.68 7.33
N LEU A 51 -24.06 10.71 6.65
CA LEU A 51 -24.57 11.92 7.30
C LEU A 51 -25.96 11.71 7.92
N THR A 52 -26.85 11.01 7.21
CA THR A 52 -28.28 10.90 7.62
C THR A 52 -28.67 9.49 8.04
N ALA A 53 -27.81 8.50 7.82
CA ALA A 53 -28.08 7.06 7.94
C ALA A 53 -29.25 6.56 7.08
N GLN A 54 -29.82 7.40 6.23
CA GLN A 54 -30.92 7.03 5.34
C GLN A 54 -30.40 6.19 4.17
N LYS A 55 -31.24 5.26 3.73
CA LYS A 55 -30.99 4.49 2.52
C LYS A 55 -30.90 5.41 1.31
N VAL A 56 -29.93 5.13 0.46
CA VAL A 56 -29.73 5.81 -0.83
C VAL A 56 -30.17 4.86 -1.93
N ASP A 57 -30.89 5.38 -2.90
CA ASP A 57 -31.27 4.62 -4.08
C ASP A 57 -30.01 4.31 -4.92
N CYS A 58 -29.68 3.04 -4.99
CA CYS A 58 -28.45 2.55 -5.63
C CYS A 58 -28.70 1.16 -6.20
N PRO A 59 -28.48 0.94 -7.49
CA PRO A 59 -28.42 -0.41 -8.05
C PRO A 59 -27.27 -1.19 -7.41
N ILE A 60 -27.61 -2.27 -6.72
CA ILE A 60 -26.63 -3.15 -6.07
C ILE A 60 -26.80 -4.56 -6.62
N SER A 61 -25.71 -5.17 -7.07
CA SER A 61 -25.66 -6.60 -7.38
C SER A 61 -24.81 -7.35 -6.36
N VAL A 62 -25.27 -8.51 -5.97
CA VAL A 62 -24.62 -9.40 -5.01
C VAL A 62 -24.32 -10.72 -5.70
N GLU A 63 -23.04 -11.05 -5.81
CA GLU A 63 -22.54 -12.26 -6.45
C GLU A 63 -21.98 -13.21 -5.38
N PRO A 64 -22.52 -14.42 -5.20
CA PRO A 64 -21.95 -15.41 -4.31
C PRO A 64 -20.61 -15.91 -4.86
N CYS A 65 -19.60 -15.98 -4.01
CA CYS A 65 -18.25 -16.43 -4.35
C CYS A 65 -17.86 -17.75 -3.68
N GLY A 66 -18.80 -18.37 -2.92
CA GLY A 66 -18.58 -19.65 -2.25
C GLY A 66 -17.81 -19.53 -0.93
N GLU A 67 -17.23 -20.65 -0.52
CA GLU A 67 -16.40 -20.72 0.69
C GLU A 67 -15.01 -20.14 0.44
N PHE A 68 -14.46 -19.49 1.45
CA PHE A 68 -13.09 -18.99 1.42
C PHE A 68 -12.45 -19.12 2.78
N TYR A 69 -11.44 -19.95 2.90
CA TYR A 69 -10.71 -20.23 4.13
C TYR A 69 -11.67 -20.67 5.27
N GLN A 70 -11.83 -19.87 6.34
CA GLN A 70 -12.73 -20.15 7.45
C GLN A 70 -14.17 -19.66 7.24
N PHE A 71 -14.42 -18.91 6.16
CA PHE A 71 -15.73 -18.35 5.88
C PHE A 71 -16.55 -19.31 5.02
N LYS A 72 -17.75 -19.65 5.49
CA LYS A 72 -18.65 -20.59 4.80
C LYS A 72 -19.42 -19.97 3.64
N SER A 73 -19.54 -18.65 3.66
CA SER A 73 -20.13 -17.90 2.54
C SER A 73 -19.37 -16.61 2.33
N THR A 74 -19.08 -16.28 1.06
CA THR A 74 -18.50 -14.98 0.69
C THR A 74 -19.26 -14.39 -0.49
N PHE A 75 -19.35 -13.06 -0.53
CA PHE A 75 -20.07 -12.34 -1.56
C PHE A 75 -19.26 -11.16 -2.05
N ARG A 76 -19.38 -10.91 -3.37
CA ARG A 76 -18.92 -9.67 -4.00
C ARG A 76 -20.14 -8.77 -4.21
N ILE A 77 -20.09 -7.58 -3.64
CA ILE A 77 -21.15 -6.58 -3.69
C ILE A 77 -20.69 -5.47 -4.63
N ARG A 78 -21.41 -5.28 -5.75
CA ARG A 78 -21.10 -4.24 -6.73
C ARG A 78 -22.15 -3.13 -6.66
N PHE A 79 -21.66 -1.88 -6.62
CA PHE A 79 -22.48 -0.66 -6.61
C PHE A 79 -21.89 0.42 -7.53
N SER A 80 -21.27 -0.01 -8.64
CA SER A 80 -20.53 0.86 -9.57
C SER A 80 -21.42 1.90 -10.25
N ASP A 81 -22.71 1.63 -10.40
CA ASP A 81 -23.66 2.54 -11.05
C ASP A 81 -24.02 3.75 -10.19
N PHE A 82 -23.76 3.68 -8.89
CA PHE A 82 -23.95 4.82 -8.00
C PHE A 82 -22.76 5.78 -8.11
N LYS A 83 -23.04 7.06 -8.46
CA LYS A 83 -22.01 8.07 -8.75
C LYS A 83 -22.08 9.29 -7.83
N GLY A 84 -22.96 9.26 -6.83
CA GLY A 84 -23.14 10.39 -5.93
C GLY A 84 -21.90 10.66 -5.07
N ASN A 85 -21.43 11.91 -5.08
CA ASN A 85 -20.37 12.36 -4.19
C ASN A 85 -20.86 12.41 -2.73
N GLY A 86 -20.02 11.97 -1.79
CA GLY A 86 -20.37 11.99 -0.37
C GLY A 86 -19.68 10.88 0.45
N ASN A 87 -20.13 10.77 1.70
CA ASN A 87 -19.68 9.72 2.61
C ASN A 87 -20.81 8.70 2.82
N TYR A 88 -20.47 7.44 2.71
CA TYR A 88 -21.42 6.33 2.69
C TYR A 88 -20.91 5.16 3.53
N PHE A 89 -21.82 4.22 3.76
CA PHE A 89 -21.50 2.89 4.27
C PHE A 89 -22.53 1.88 3.70
N LEU A 90 -22.11 0.64 3.59
CA LEU A 90 -22.99 -0.46 3.25
C LEU A 90 -23.54 -1.10 4.53
N VAL A 91 -24.77 -1.57 4.46
CA VAL A 91 -25.37 -2.42 5.50
C VAL A 91 -25.72 -3.75 4.85
N VAL A 92 -25.20 -4.85 5.39
CA VAL A 92 -25.46 -6.21 4.92
C VAL A 92 -26.08 -7.00 6.06
N ASN A 93 -27.34 -7.41 5.94
CA ASN A 93 -28.09 -8.10 7.00
C ASN A 93 -27.90 -7.42 8.37
N ASP A 94 -28.16 -6.12 8.44
CA ASP A 94 -28.00 -5.26 9.64
C ASP A 94 -26.55 -5.01 10.10
N THR A 95 -25.53 -5.59 9.45
CA THR A 95 -24.12 -5.35 9.76
C THR A 95 -23.56 -4.21 8.90
N PRO A 96 -23.11 -3.10 9.50
CA PRO A 96 -22.52 -2.00 8.75
C PRO A 96 -21.09 -2.28 8.33
N SER A 97 -20.70 -1.76 7.16
CA SER A 97 -19.31 -1.63 6.75
C SER A 97 -18.63 -0.47 7.48
N PRO A 98 -17.27 -0.34 7.42
CA PRO A 98 -16.61 0.93 7.61
C PRO A 98 -17.18 2.01 6.67
N PHE A 99 -17.07 3.29 7.08
CA PHE A 99 -17.39 4.41 6.21
C PHE A 99 -16.39 4.51 5.07
N PHE A 100 -16.87 4.96 3.91
CA PHE A 100 -16.03 5.28 2.76
C PHE A 100 -16.55 6.53 2.06
N ARG A 101 -15.67 7.19 1.31
CA ARG A 101 -16.00 8.38 0.53
C ARG A 101 -16.09 8.03 -0.96
N ILE A 102 -17.03 8.65 -1.65
CA ILE A 102 -17.05 8.70 -3.12
C ILE A 102 -16.84 10.17 -3.50
N ALA A 103 -15.75 10.47 -4.20
CA ALA A 103 -15.44 11.82 -4.66
C ALA A 103 -14.31 11.77 -5.70
N ASP A 104 -14.19 12.83 -6.52
CA ASP A 104 -13.19 12.91 -7.57
C ASP A 104 -11.74 13.01 -7.04
N ASP A 105 -11.57 13.42 -5.79
CA ASP A 105 -10.28 13.67 -5.13
C ASP A 105 -9.89 12.61 -4.08
N VAL A 106 -10.54 11.45 -4.05
CA VAL A 106 -10.29 10.42 -3.01
C VAL A 106 -8.87 9.89 -2.98
N TYR A 107 -8.17 9.93 -4.12
CA TYR A 107 -6.79 9.45 -4.25
C TYR A 107 -5.76 10.57 -4.29
N ASP A 108 -6.19 11.84 -4.18
CA ASP A 108 -5.26 12.96 -4.18
C ASP A 108 -4.25 12.86 -3.02
N GLY A 109 -2.98 13.02 -3.34
CA GLY A 109 -1.88 12.91 -2.37
C GLY A 109 -1.54 11.49 -1.89
N THR A 110 -2.30 10.46 -2.28
CA THR A 110 -2.02 9.08 -1.85
C THR A 110 -0.71 8.54 -2.42
N ALA A 111 -0.38 8.91 -3.66
CA ALA A 111 0.88 8.54 -4.29
C ALA A 111 2.08 9.15 -3.56
N ASP A 112 2.01 10.44 -3.22
CA ASP A 112 3.05 11.12 -2.44
C ASP A 112 3.17 10.56 -1.02
N PHE A 113 2.05 10.18 -0.42
CA PHE A 113 2.06 9.50 0.88
C PHE A 113 2.83 8.17 0.83
N LEU A 114 2.66 7.38 -0.23
CA LEU A 114 3.41 6.14 -0.42
C LEU A 114 4.91 6.38 -0.61
N LEU A 115 5.31 7.49 -1.26
CA LEU A 115 6.73 7.86 -1.38
C LEU A 115 7.40 8.14 -0.03
N ASN A 116 6.65 8.54 1.00
CA ASN A 116 7.21 8.70 2.34
C ASN A 116 7.78 7.40 2.89
N TYR A 117 7.19 6.25 2.54
CA TYR A 117 7.75 4.96 2.92
C TYR A 117 9.15 4.76 2.32
N MET A 118 9.31 5.04 1.02
CA MET A 118 10.62 4.95 0.36
C MET A 118 11.65 5.89 0.99
N ARG A 119 11.26 7.15 1.27
CA ARG A 119 12.15 8.09 1.95
C ARG A 119 12.61 7.60 3.33
N GLN A 120 11.72 6.94 4.08
CA GLN A 120 12.06 6.37 5.39
C GLN A 120 13.02 5.18 5.28
N GLN A 121 13.08 4.52 4.14
CA GLN A 121 14.00 3.41 3.88
C GLN A 121 15.34 3.85 3.29
N ARG A 122 15.55 5.15 3.02
CA ARG A 122 16.84 5.62 2.46
C ARG A 122 18.02 5.19 3.31
N CYS A 123 18.98 4.59 2.66
CA CYS A 123 20.29 4.29 3.22
C CYS A 123 21.28 5.44 2.94
N GLY A 124 22.25 5.63 3.80
CA GLY A 124 23.04 6.85 3.81
C GLY A 124 22.28 7.92 4.59
N TYR A 125 22.05 9.11 4.01
CA TYR A 125 21.24 10.13 4.68
C TYR A 125 19.77 9.78 4.64
N ASN A 126 19.15 9.64 5.81
CA ASN A 126 17.72 9.42 5.98
C ASN A 126 17.04 10.74 6.42
N PRO A 127 16.21 11.37 5.57
CA PRO A 127 15.61 12.67 5.88
C PRO A 127 14.53 12.60 6.97
N SER A 128 13.94 11.43 7.21
CA SER A 128 12.94 11.24 8.26
C SER A 128 13.54 11.17 9.66
N LEU A 129 14.77 10.69 9.76
CA LEU A 129 15.51 10.55 11.01
C LEU A 129 16.55 11.66 11.19
N ASP A 130 16.87 12.41 10.14
CA ASP A 130 18.01 13.35 10.05
C ASP A 130 19.33 12.72 10.50
N GLN A 131 19.54 11.49 10.07
CA GLN A 131 20.69 10.67 10.43
C GLN A 131 21.27 9.96 9.20
N THR A 132 22.53 9.54 9.31
CA THR A 132 23.23 8.78 8.28
C THR A 132 23.58 7.40 8.83
N CYS A 133 23.22 6.36 8.07
CA CYS A 133 23.56 4.96 8.35
C CYS A 133 24.62 4.42 7.38
N HIS A 134 25.03 3.17 7.52
CA HIS A 134 26.00 2.47 6.67
C HIS A 134 27.32 3.25 6.50
N GLN A 135 27.86 3.75 7.62
CA GLN A 135 29.08 4.54 7.62
C GLN A 135 30.35 3.67 7.71
N HIS A 136 30.22 2.42 8.13
CA HIS A 136 31.33 1.52 8.44
C HIS A 136 31.39 0.28 7.54
N ASP A 137 30.36 -0.02 6.77
CA ASP A 137 30.29 -1.10 5.79
C ASP A 137 30.89 -0.69 4.43
N GLY A 138 30.73 -1.57 3.43
CA GLY A 138 31.26 -1.36 2.09
C GLY A 138 32.62 -1.99 1.89
N PHE A 139 32.82 -3.16 2.47
CA PHE A 139 33.94 -4.03 2.14
C PHE A 139 33.50 -5.07 1.12
N GLU A 140 34.27 -5.15 0.03
CA GLU A 140 34.05 -6.14 -1.00
C GLU A 140 34.31 -7.54 -0.46
N VAL A 141 33.28 -8.39 -0.48
CA VAL A 141 33.39 -9.81 -0.13
C VAL A 141 33.50 -10.61 -1.42
N ARG A 142 34.70 -11.09 -1.71
CA ARG A 142 34.93 -12.04 -2.78
C ARG A 142 35.17 -13.42 -2.16
N GLY A 143 34.80 -14.50 -2.82
CA GLY A 143 35.08 -15.87 -2.41
C GLY A 143 36.57 -16.22 -2.55
N VAL A 144 37.45 -15.50 -1.88
CA VAL A 144 38.92 -15.53 -2.01
C VAL A 144 39.57 -15.93 -0.67
N PRO A 145 40.72 -16.60 -0.72
CA PRO A 145 41.49 -16.90 0.47
C PRO A 145 41.84 -15.64 1.26
N ASP A 146 41.95 -15.74 2.59
CA ASP A 146 42.19 -14.70 3.61
C ASP A 146 43.39 -13.74 3.39
N SER A 147 44.04 -13.81 2.25
CA SER A 147 45.29 -13.12 1.95
C SER A 147 45.18 -11.83 1.15
N LEU A 148 44.00 -11.49 0.62
CA LEU A 148 43.80 -10.25 -0.14
C LEU A 148 43.07 -9.21 0.71
N PRO A 149 43.59 -7.95 0.76
CA PRO A 149 42.92 -6.89 1.49
C PRO A 149 41.53 -6.63 0.88
N CYS A 150 40.49 -6.64 1.72
CA CYS A 150 39.13 -6.23 1.30
C CYS A 150 39.19 -4.79 0.80
N ARG A 151 38.72 -4.55 -0.42
CA ARG A 151 38.60 -3.20 -0.97
C ARG A 151 37.42 -2.51 -0.31
N LYS A 152 37.68 -1.34 0.26
CA LYS A 152 36.57 -0.49 0.75
C LYS A 152 35.95 0.26 -0.43
N VAL A 153 34.63 0.24 -0.51
CA VAL A 153 33.81 0.93 -1.51
C VAL A 153 32.76 1.78 -0.82
N ASP A 154 32.35 2.89 -1.44
CA ASP A 154 31.22 3.68 -0.95
C ASP A 154 29.91 3.05 -1.44
N VAL A 155 29.16 2.44 -0.52
CA VAL A 155 27.90 1.77 -0.79
C VAL A 155 26.67 2.52 -0.26
N ARG A 156 26.87 3.73 0.28
CA ARG A 156 25.78 4.56 0.81
C ARG A 156 24.86 5.02 -0.30
N GLY A 157 23.55 4.94 -0.07
CA GLY A 157 22.49 5.28 -1.02
C GLY A 157 21.50 4.13 -1.17
N GLY A 158 20.52 4.28 -2.04
CA GLY A 158 19.45 3.30 -2.20
C GLY A 158 18.58 3.18 -0.95
N TRP A 159 17.98 2.03 -0.75
CA TRP A 159 17.02 1.78 0.31
C TRP A 159 17.28 0.46 1.02
N HIS A 160 17.02 0.43 2.32
CA HIS A 160 16.94 -0.81 3.08
C HIS A 160 15.78 -1.66 2.53
N ASP A 161 15.99 -2.96 2.40
CA ASP A 161 14.97 -3.88 1.89
C ASP A 161 13.88 -4.15 2.95
N ALA A 162 14.30 -4.27 4.20
CA ALA A 162 13.43 -4.52 5.33
C ALA A 162 13.99 -3.87 6.61
N SER A 163 13.60 -4.35 7.79
CA SER A 163 14.07 -3.88 9.09
C SER A 163 15.50 -4.31 9.44
N ASP A 164 16.11 -5.15 8.64
CA ASP A 164 17.44 -5.72 8.83
C ASP A 164 18.57 -4.89 8.18
N TYR A 165 18.23 -3.78 7.53
CA TYR A 165 19.14 -2.89 6.81
C TYR A 165 19.88 -3.49 5.61
N LEU A 166 19.56 -4.72 5.21
CA LEU A 166 20.08 -5.29 3.97
C LEU A 166 19.57 -4.48 2.75
N GLN A 167 20.38 -4.46 1.71
CA GLN A 167 20.02 -3.83 0.44
C GLN A 167 20.29 -4.81 -0.72
N TYR A 168 19.39 -4.86 -1.68
CA TYR A 168 19.49 -5.73 -2.85
C TYR A 168 19.34 -4.91 -4.13
N THR A 169 20.27 -5.10 -5.07
CA THR A 169 20.22 -4.41 -6.37
C THR A 169 18.97 -4.78 -7.15
N THR A 170 18.52 -6.03 -7.07
CA THR A 170 17.33 -6.52 -7.80
C THR A 170 16.05 -5.84 -7.33
N THR A 171 15.81 -5.78 -6.01
CA THR A 171 14.60 -5.15 -5.45
C THR A 171 14.60 -3.65 -5.67
N SER A 172 15.78 -3.01 -5.50
CA SER A 172 15.94 -1.57 -5.76
C SER A 172 15.73 -1.22 -7.24
N ALA A 173 16.28 -1.99 -8.16
CA ALA A 173 16.05 -1.79 -9.60
C ALA A 173 14.57 -1.93 -9.97
N ASN A 174 13.87 -2.91 -9.39
CA ASN A 174 12.43 -3.05 -9.58
C ASN A 174 11.65 -1.86 -9.02
N ALA A 175 11.99 -1.37 -7.83
CA ALA A 175 11.35 -0.21 -7.22
C ALA A 175 11.52 1.05 -8.11
N ILE A 176 12.72 1.29 -8.62
CA ILE A 176 13.00 2.39 -9.55
C ILE A 176 12.14 2.26 -10.82
N TYR A 177 12.10 1.06 -11.42
CA TYR A 177 11.29 0.81 -12.59
C TYR A 177 9.81 1.13 -12.32
N GLN A 178 9.26 0.68 -11.20
CA GLN A 178 7.86 0.92 -10.82
C GLN A 178 7.57 2.42 -10.62
N MET A 179 8.47 3.15 -9.97
CA MET A 179 8.34 4.60 -9.80
C MET A 179 8.34 5.33 -11.15
N LEU A 180 9.28 5.03 -12.02
CA LEU A 180 9.35 5.64 -13.36
C LEU A 180 8.14 5.26 -14.23
N PHE A 181 7.67 4.02 -14.14
CA PHE A 181 6.48 3.55 -14.83
C PHE A 181 5.21 4.24 -14.33
N ALA A 182 5.07 4.41 -13.02
CA ALA A 182 3.95 5.14 -12.41
C ALA A 182 3.93 6.60 -12.87
N TYR A 183 5.08 7.29 -12.82
CA TYR A 183 5.18 8.66 -13.29
C TYR A 183 4.87 8.79 -14.79
N LYS A 184 5.40 7.89 -15.62
CA LYS A 184 5.15 7.90 -17.07
C LYS A 184 3.65 7.80 -17.40
N ASN A 185 2.90 7.03 -16.63
CA ASN A 185 1.47 6.80 -16.89
C ASN A 185 0.57 7.84 -16.22
N ASN A 186 0.97 8.42 -15.07
CA ASN A 186 0.17 9.38 -14.32
C ASN A 186 1.05 10.52 -13.76
N PRO A 187 1.64 11.38 -14.60
CA PRO A 187 2.58 12.39 -14.13
C PRO A 187 1.95 13.43 -13.19
N THR A 188 0.66 13.70 -13.33
CA THR A 188 -0.08 14.68 -12.50
C THR A 188 -0.43 14.17 -11.10
N ALA A 189 -0.24 12.88 -10.82
CA ALA A 189 -0.51 12.31 -9.51
C ALA A 189 0.61 12.57 -8.49
N PHE A 190 1.73 13.14 -8.92
CA PHE A 190 2.93 13.34 -8.11
C PHE A 190 3.27 14.82 -7.98
N ALA A 191 3.38 15.27 -6.73
CA ALA A 191 3.75 16.65 -6.41
C ALA A 191 5.28 16.84 -6.35
N ASP A 192 5.69 18.11 -6.18
CA ASP A 192 7.05 18.55 -5.89
C ASP A 192 7.00 19.26 -4.53
N ASN A 193 7.09 18.48 -3.44
CA ASN A 193 7.00 18.94 -2.06
C ASN A 193 8.32 18.82 -1.30
N TYR A 194 9.27 18.09 -1.85
CA TYR A 194 10.57 17.80 -1.25
C TYR A 194 11.69 18.06 -2.25
N ASP A 195 12.87 18.37 -1.74
CA ASP A 195 14.10 18.44 -2.53
C ASP A 195 14.70 17.03 -2.78
N ALA A 196 15.72 16.96 -3.62
CA ALA A 196 16.40 15.70 -3.94
C ALA A 196 16.99 14.99 -2.70
N ALA A 197 17.29 15.72 -1.62
CA ALA A 197 17.72 15.15 -0.35
C ALA A 197 16.57 14.65 0.51
N GLY A 198 15.31 14.82 0.06
CA GLY A 198 14.11 14.41 0.80
C GLY A 198 13.70 15.38 1.91
N ARG A 199 14.22 16.61 1.92
CA ARG A 199 13.81 17.67 2.85
C ARG A 199 12.63 18.44 2.26
N LYS A 200 11.78 18.99 3.12
CA LYS A 200 10.64 19.81 2.68
C LYS A 200 11.12 21.01 1.86
N GLY A 201 10.52 21.18 0.69
CA GLY A 201 10.78 22.29 -0.23
C GLY A 201 10.85 21.81 -1.67
N ALA A 202 10.07 22.44 -2.56
CA ALA A 202 10.06 22.13 -3.98
C ALA A 202 11.41 22.47 -4.63
N ASN A 203 11.82 21.65 -5.61
CA ASN A 203 13.05 21.89 -6.39
C ASN A 203 12.82 21.94 -7.91
N GLY A 204 11.58 21.88 -8.36
CA GLY A 204 11.18 21.88 -9.78
C GLY A 204 11.15 20.48 -10.41
N ILE A 205 11.37 19.44 -9.62
CA ILE A 205 11.34 18.03 -10.05
C ILE A 205 10.30 17.29 -9.22
N PRO A 206 9.34 16.56 -9.82
CA PRO A 206 8.39 15.74 -9.06
C PRO A 206 9.09 14.77 -8.11
N ASP A 207 8.61 14.67 -6.89
CA ASP A 207 9.19 13.90 -5.80
C ASP A 207 9.52 12.44 -6.15
N ILE A 208 8.68 11.82 -6.98
CA ILE A 208 8.90 10.44 -7.43
C ILE A 208 10.14 10.30 -8.32
N LEU A 209 10.46 11.33 -9.10
CA LEU A 209 11.66 11.31 -9.94
C LEU A 209 12.93 11.53 -9.12
N ASP A 210 12.88 12.37 -8.10
CA ASP A 210 13.97 12.51 -7.14
C ASP A 210 14.22 11.22 -6.38
N GLU A 211 13.15 10.54 -5.96
CA GLU A 211 13.26 9.26 -5.28
C GLU A 211 13.82 8.16 -6.19
N ALA A 212 13.34 8.08 -7.44
CA ALA A 212 13.87 7.15 -8.43
C ALA A 212 15.36 7.43 -8.73
N LYS A 213 15.74 8.72 -8.82
CA LYS A 213 17.13 9.12 -9.01
C LYS A 213 18.02 8.72 -7.82
N TRP A 214 17.53 8.84 -6.60
CA TRP A 214 18.25 8.38 -5.42
C TRP A 214 18.68 6.91 -5.54
N GLY A 215 17.77 6.06 -6.01
CA GLY A 215 18.07 4.65 -6.25
C GLY A 215 19.00 4.42 -7.43
N LEU A 216 18.82 5.17 -8.54
CA LEU A 216 19.70 5.06 -9.71
C LEU A 216 21.15 5.41 -9.36
N ASP A 217 21.36 6.50 -8.61
CA ASP A 217 22.71 6.92 -8.17
C ASP A 217 23.39 5.85 -7.30
N TRP A 218 22.60 5.07 -6.56
CA TRP A 218 23.12 3.94 -5.81
C TRP A 218 23.42 2.73 -6.71
N LEU A 219 22.57 2.42 -7.68
CA LEU A 219 22.82 1.33 -8.63
C LEU A 219 24.14 1.56 -9.42
N ASP A 220 24.46 2.81 -9.77
CA ASP A 220 25.73 3.14 -10.40
C ASP A 220 26.94 2.78 -9.49
N LYS A 221 26.82 2.98 -8.18
CA LYS A 221 27.87 2.55 -7.22
C LYS A 221 27.96 1.02 -7.13
N MET A 222 26.86 0.30 -7.34
CA MET A 222 26.82 -1.16 -7.32
C MET A 222 27.41 -1.79 -8.60
N ASN A 223 27.71 -0.97 -9.61
CA ASN A 223 28.43 -1.37 -10.83
C ASN A 223 29.70 -0.52 -11.00
N PRO A 224 30.73 -0.71 -10.15
CA PRO A 224 31.92 0.13 -10.14
C PRO A 224 32.82 -0.03 -11.38
N GLU A 225 32.70 -1.13 -12.08
CA GLU A 225 33.48 -1.49 -13.28
C GLU A 225 32.57 -2.27 -14.25
N PRO A 226 32.80 -2.23 -15.59
CA PRO A 226 31.87 -2.81 -16.56
C PRO A 226 31.48 -4.27 -16.37
N GLU A 227 32.34 -5.08 -15.78
CA GLU A 227 32.13 -6.52 -15.56
C GLU A 227 31.85 -6.85 -14.07
N VAL A 228 31.75 -5.84 -13.20
CA VAL A 228 31.63 -6.03 -11.73
C VAL A 228 30.29 -5.49 -11.25
N TYR A 229 29.47 -6.38 -10.71
CA TYR A 229 28.20 -6.04 -10.05
C TYR A 229 28.18 -6.56 -8.62
N TYR A 230 27.92 -5.67 -7.68
CA TYR A 230 27.57 -6.07 -6.32
C TYR A 230 26.08 -6.37 -6.26
N ASN A 231 25.70 -7.55 -5.78
CA ASN A 231 24.29 -7.96 -5.77
C ASN A 231 23.53 -7.50 -4.52
N GLN A 232 24.26 -7.27 -3.41
CA GLN A 232 23.66 -6.84 -2.15
C GLN A 232 24.68 -6.15 -1.25
N ILE A 233 24.17 -5.38 -0.27
CA ILE A 233 24.89 -4.90 0.89
C ILE A 233 24.38 -5.68 2.10
N ALA A 234 25.31 -6.19 2.91
CA ALA A 234 24.99 -6.82 4.19
C ALA A 234 24.61 -5.77 5.24
N ASP A 235 24.06 -6.22 6.35
CA ASP A 235 23.73 -5.38 7.48
C ASP A 235 25.02 -4.85 8.18
N ASP A 236 25.02 -3.55 8.51
CA ASP A 236 26.13 -2.83 9.18
C ASP A 236 26.08 -2.96 10.73
N ARG A 237 25.44 -3.97 11.27
CA ARG A 237 25.31 -4.18 12.73
C ARG A 237 26.42 -5.01 13.32
#